data_a8a1a6f7146e84cebf2a2eb86bb9bd12
#
_entry.id   a8a1a6f7146e84cebf2a2eb86bb9bd12
#
_cell.length_a   1.000
_cell.length_b   1.000
_cell.length_c   1.000
_cell.angle_alpha   90.00
_cell.angle_beta   90.00
_cell.angle_gamma   90.00
#
_symmetry.space_group_name_H-M   'P 1'
#
loop_
_entity.id
_entity.type
_entity.pdbx_description
1 polymer ?
#
loop_
_entity_poly.entity_id
_entity_poly.type
_entity_poly.pdbx_seq_one_letter_code
_entity_poly.pdbx_strand_id
1 'polypeptide(L)'
;MSFSPILQHHQPLQIFSQLYPNFDYYWQLEMDGRHTGHVYHFLDKAISFAKQQPRKFLWERNAYFYTPGAHGTWENFTQMVGDSLADQADSTIWGPILGTGIRPLGPDPPVDHPANDNYTWGVGEEADLITFLPIFNPKDTEWTFPDKIWNFRYGLDTPRRAAVITMGRYSRRLLDLIHHAQATRGLGLASEMTGPSWALYHGLKAVHVPHPIYADGQWTPGELARIYNPGSPGNINGGPDSIWKWDHLHDHIMYRLSYMFTTHTAEDLFRRWLGYRTVENEGGKRVSVPRDLHPLLIPFSFFLSLRF
;
A
#
# COMPACT_ATOMS: atom_id res chain seq x y z
N MET A 1 -24.90 -11.77 -9.47
CA MET A 1 -24.71 -10.31 -9.59
C MET A 1 -23.47 -10.06 -10.41
N SER A 2 -23.55 -9.27 -11.47
CA SER A 2 -22.38 -8.85 -12.23
C SER A 2 -21.79 -7.62 -11.53
N PHE A 3 -20.63 -7.76 -10.90
CA PHE A 3 -19.90 -6.61 -10.35
C PHE A 3 -19.11 -5.94 -11.46
N SER A 4 -18.98 -4.60 -11.37
CA SER A 4 -18.13 -3.86 -12.31
C SER A 4 -16.69 -4.40 -12.26
N PRO A 5 -16.04 -4.63 -13.41
CA PRO A 5 -14.64 -5.10 -13.45
C PRO A 5 -13.68 -4.23 -12.63
N ILE A 6 -13.92 -2.93 -12.56
CA ILE A 6 -13.13 -1.98 -11.75
C ILE A 6 -13.13 -2.31 -10.24
N LEU A 7 -14.11 -3.07 -9.77
CA LEU A 7 -14.19 -3.47 -8.36
C LEU A 7 -13.67 -4.88 -8.11
N GLN A 8 -13.08 -5.54 -9.11
CA GLN A 8 -12.74 -6.94 -9.09
C GLN A 8 -11.33 -7.25 -9.67
N HIS A 9 -10.38 -6.33 -9.50
CA HIS A 9 -9.03 -6.47 -10.05
C HIS A 9 -8.28 -7.70 -9.55
N HIS A 10 -8.68 -8.28 -8.41
CA HIS A 10 -8.06 -9.48 -7.85
C HIS A 10 -8.56 -10.79 -8.46
N GLN A 11 -9.64 -10.79 -9.23
CA GLN A 11 -10.16 -12.03 -9.80
C GLN A 11 -9.17 -12.74 -10.73
N PRO A 12 -8.48 -12.07 -11.66
CA PRO A 12 -7.47 -12.71 -12.48
C PRO A 12 -6.36 -13.37 -11.65
N LEU A 13 -5.92 -12.69 -10.56
CA LEU A 13 -4.88 -13.21 -9.67
C LEU A 13 -5.38 -14.44 -8.90
N GLN A 14 -6.62 -14.44 -8.43
CA GLN A 14 -7.23 -15.61 -7.79
C GLN A 14 -7.30 -16.80 -8.74
N ILE A 15 -7.78 -16.59 -9.98
CA ILE A 15 -7.82 -17.64 -11.00
C ILE A 15 -6.41 -18.16 -11.30
N PHE A 16 -5.45 -17.25 -11.46
CA PHE A 16 -4.07 -17.63 -11.71
C PHE A 16 -3.50 -18.48 -10.58
N SER A 17 -3.76 -18.14 -9.33
CA SER A 17 -3.28 -18.90 -8.17
C SER A 17 -3.88 -20.31 -8.11
N GLN A 18 -5.13 -20.50 -8.55
CA GLN A 18 -5.77 -21.81 -8.65
C GLN A 18 -5.18 -22.67 -9.78
N LEU A 19 -4.84 -22.05 -10.91
CA LEU A 19 -4.25 -22.74 -12.05
C LEU A 19 -2.78 -23.11 -11.82
N TYR A 20 -2.07 -22.33 -11.02
CA TYR A 20 -0.64 -22.50 -10.73
C TYR A 20 -0.38 -22.59 -9.22
N PRO A 21 -0.88 -23.63 -8.53
CA PRO A 21 -0.82 -23.71 -7.07
C PRO A 21 0.58 -24.03 -6.50
N ASN A 22 1.60 -24.18 -7.34
CA ASN A 22 2.97 -24.51 -6.92
C ASN A 22 3.73 -23.34 -6.35
N PHE A 23 3.17 -22.12 -6.44
CA PHE A 23 3.76 -20.94 -5.86
C PHE A 23 3.08 -20.59 -4.54
N ASP A 24 3.86 -20.20 -3.54
CA ASP A 24 3.34 -19.75 -2.24
C ASP A 24 2.92 -18.28 -2.24
N TYR A 25 3.48 -17.47 -3.16
CA TYR A 25 3.23 -16.04 -3.28
C TYR A 25 3.14 -15.60 -4.73
N TYR A 26 2.30 -14.57 -4.97
CA TYR A 26 2.04 -14.00 -6.28
C TYR A 26 2.17 -12.48 -6.20
N TRP A 27 2.83 -11.89 -7.19
CA TRP A 27 2.87 -10.45 -7.36
C TRP A 27 1.84 -10.00 -8.38
N GLN A 28 1.04 -9.02 -8.01
CA GLN A 28 0.23 -8.25 -8.93
C GLN A 28 0.92 -6.91 -9.14
N LEU A 29 1.22 -6.58 -10.40
CA LEU A 29 1.81 -5.31 -10.78
C LEU A 29 0.90 -4.64 -11.79
N GLU A 30 0.68 -3.35 -11.63
CA GLU A 30 -0.13 -2.58 -12.56
C GLU A 30 0.69 -2.20 -13.79
N MET A 31 0.05 -2.22 -14.97
CA MET A 31 0.76 -2.03 -16.25
C MET A 31 1.26 -0.60 -16.46
N ASP A 32 0.69 0.36 -15.77
CA ASP A 32 1.10 1.77 -15.75
C ASP A 32 2.10 2.10 -14.63
N GLY A 33 2.40 1.14 -13.75
CA GLY A 33 3.50 1.25 -12.79
C GLY A 33 4.85 1.33 -13.51
N ARG A 34 5.71 2.26 -13.07
CA ARG A 34 7.06 2.47 -13.63
C ARG A 34 8.11 2.33 -12.55
N HIS A 35 9.12 1.52 -12.82
CA HIS A 35 10.26 1.31 -11.94
C HIS A 35 11.52 1.90 -12.59
N THR A 36 12.21 2.78 -11.87
CA THR A 36 13.49 3.37 -12.30
C THR A 36 14.68 2.64 -11.69
N GLY A 37 14.62 1.36 -11.58
CA GLY A 37 15.65 0.51 -11.01
C GLY A 37 15.48 -0.93 -11.46
N HIS A 38 16.20 -1.84 -10.84
CA HIS A 38 16.05 -3.25 -11.10
C HIS A 38 14.86 -3.81 -10.30
N VAL A 39 13.79 -4.17 -10.98
CA VAL A 39 12.52 -4.61 -10.35
C VAL A 39 12.72 -5.80 -9.39
N TYR A 40 13.56 -6.76 -9.74
CA TYR A 40 13.87 -7.89 -8.86
C TYR A 40 14.42 -7.42 -7.50
N HIS A 41 15.41 -6.53 -7.51
CA HIS A 41 16.00 -6.02 -6.26
C HIS A 41 14.99 -5.20 -5.44
N PHE A 42 14.10 -4.48 -6.10
CA PHE A 42 13.02 -3.76 -5.42
C PHE A 42 12.07 -4.74 -4.70
N LEU A 43 11.61 -5.77 -5.42
CA LEU A 43 10.70 -6.76 -4.85
C LEU A 43 11.38 -7.61 -3.74
N ASP A 44 12.63 -7.98 -3.93
CA ASP A 44 13.41 -8.74 -2.94
C ASP A 44 13.61 -7.95 -1.64
N LYS A 45 13.95 -6.65 -1.75
CA LYS A 45 14.03 -5.77 -0.59
C LYS A 45 12.69 -5.58 0.09
N ALA A 46 11.59 -5.47 -0.68
CA ALA A 46 10.25 -5.38 -0.12
C ALA A 46 9.89 -6.62 0.71
N ILE A 47 10.24 -7.81 0.22
CA ILE A 47 10.08 -9.08 0.96
C ILE A 47 10.90 -9.06 2.25
N SER A 48 12.18 -8.72 2.13
CA SER A 48 13.10 -8.70 3.26
C SER A 48 12.65 -7.71 4.34
N PHE A 49 12.23 -6.51 3.95
CA PHE A 49 11.67 -5.50 4.85
C PHE A 49 10.41 -6.03 5.55
N ALA A 50 9.45 -6.55 4.79
CA ALA A 50 8.19 -7.04 5.33
C ALA A 50 8.40 -8.19 6.33
N LYS A 51 9.36 -9.07 6.06
CA LYS A 51 9.72 -10.17 6.95
C LYS A 51 10.23 -9.70 8.31
N GLN A 52 10.97 -8.59 8.34
CA GLN A 52 11.55 -8.02 9.56
C GLN A 52 10.55 -7.24 10.40
N GLN A 53 9.37 -6.89 9.88
CA GLN A 53 8.40 -6.07 10.61
C GLN A 53 7.73 -6.85 11.74
N PRO A 54 7.78 -6.36 12.99
CA PRO A 54 6.99 -6.91 14.09
C PRO A 54 5.51 -6.58 13.92
N ARG A 55 4.65 -7.40 14.51
CA ARG A 55 3.19 -7.20 14.47
C ARG A 55 2.69 -6.14 15.44
N LYS A 56 3.46 -5.82 16.51
CA LYS A 56 3.10 -4.76 17.45
C LYS A 56 2.93 -3.42 16.73
N PHE A 57 1.75 -2.82 16.82
CA PHE A 57 1.37 -1.58 16.14
C PHE A 57 1.59 -1.59 14.61
N LEU A 58 1.56 -2.78 14.00
CA LEU A 58 1.83 -2.91 12.57
C LEU A 58 0.73 -2.28 11.71
N TRP A 59 -0.53 -2.47 12.10
CA TRP A 59 -1.65 -1.90 11.37
C TRP A 59 -1.67 -0.37 11.44
N GLU A 60 -1.28 0.17 12.58
CA GLU A 60 -1.16 1.59 12.79
C GLU A 60 0.03 2.18 12.01
N ARG A 61 1.20 1.53 12.02
CA ARG A 61 2.34 1.94 11.17
C ARG A 61 2.03 1.84 9.68
N ASN A 62 1.31 0.82 9.26
CA ASN A 62 0.93 0.63 7.86
C ASN A 62 0.08 1.77 7.31
N ALA A 63 -0.62 2.51 8.17
CA ALA A 63 -1.48 3.61 7.75
C ALA A 63 -0.72 4.89 7.44
N TYR A 64 0.56 4.98 7.79
CA TYR A 64 1.38 6.18 7.57
C TYR A 64 2.20 6.12 6.29
N PHE A 65 2.40 7.28 5.67
CA PHE A 65 3.53 7.52 4.79
C PHE A 65 4.77 7.85 5.58
N TYR A 66 5.79 7.04 5.43
CA TYR A 66 7.10 7.34 6.00
C TYR A 66 7.83 8.34 5.11
N THR A 67 8.12 9.51 5.66
CA THR A 67 8.90 10.58 5.02
C THR A 67 10.19 10.78 5.80
N PRO A 68 11.35 10.24 5.34
CA PRO A 68 12.60 10.26 6.11
C PRO A 68 13.03 11.64 6.56
N GLY A 69 12.84 12.67 5.72
CA GLY A 69 13.21 14.05 6.05
C GLY A 69 12.39 14.67 7.20
N ALA A 70 11.20 14.14 7.49
CA ALA A 70 10.35 14.60 8.59
C ALA A 70 10.40 13.65 9.80
N HIS A 71 10.52 12.34 9.56
CA HIS A 71 10.40 11.31 10.58
C HIS A 71 11.77 10.75 11.05
N GLY A 72 12.87 11.11 10.37
CA GLY A 72 14.19 10.55 10.65
C GLY A 72 14.37 9.13 10.16
N THR A 73 15.02 8.29 10.96
CA THR A 73 15.20 6.86 10.63
C THR A 73 13.90 6.06 10.77
N TRP A 74 13.89 4.85 10.24
CA TRP A 74 12.74 3.94 10.40
C TRP A 74 12.47 3.62 11.87
N GLU A 75 13.51 3.48 12.67
CA GLU A 75 13.42 3.24 14.11
C GLU A 75 12.77 4.42 14.82
N ASN A 76 13.18 5.67 14.50
CA ASN A 76 12.58 6.88 15.05
C ASN A 76 11.09 6.97 14.69
N PHE A 77 10.75 6.66 13.44
CA PHE A 77 9.37 6.61 12.98
C PHE A 77 8.54 5.55 13.73
N THR A 78 9.09 4.35 13.91
CA THR A 78 8.43 3.27 14.64
C THR A 78 8.19 3.67 16.10
N GLN A 79 9.19 4.30 16.72
CA GLN A 79 9.07 4.82 18.09
C GLN A 79 8.01 5.91 18.17
N MET A 80 8.01 6.88 17.27
CA MET A 80 7.01 7.95 17.21
C MET A 80 5.58 7.40 17.12
N VAL A 81 5.34 6.39 16.28
CA VAL A 81 4.03 5.75 16.19
C VAL A 81 3.69 5.03 17.49
N GLY A 82 4.63 4.30 18.07
CA GLY A 82 4.45 3.61 19.34
C GLY A 82 4.10 4.55 20.49
N ASP A 83 4.81 5.66 20.61
CA ASP A 83 4.58 6.68 21.64
C ASP A 83 3.20 7.33 21.48
N SER A 84 2.78 7.60 20.24
CA SER A 84 1.45 8.17 19.96
C SER A 84 0.28 7.24 20.31
N LEU A 85 0.56 5.95 20.48
CA LEU A 85 -0.43 4.91 20.78
C LEU A 85 -0.32 4.34 22.20
N ALA A 86 0.66 4.81 22.99
CA ALA A 86 0.92 4.27 24.33
C ALA A 86 -0.32 4.29 25.22
N ASP A 87 -1.10 5.38 25.18
CA ASP A 87 -2.34 5.54 25.95
C ASP A 87 -3.57 4.94 25.26
N GLN A 88 -3.43 4.40 24.06
CA GLN A 88 -4.51 3.87 23.22
C GLN A 88 -4.29 2.39 22.87
N ALA A 89 -3.38 1.72 23.53
CA ALA A 89 -2.96 0.36 23.19
C ALA A 89 -4.15 -0.64 23.17
N ASP A 90 -5.17 -0.43 23.98
CA ASP A 90 -6.40 -1.25 24.01
C ASP A 90 -7.24 -1.12 22.73
N SER A 91 -7.11 -0.03 22.00
CA SER A 91 -7.83 0.21 20.74
C SER A 91 -7.04 -0.21 19.50
N THR A 92 -5.79 -0.65 19.66
CA THR A 92 -4.94 -1.08 18.55
C THR A 92 -5.32 -2.48 18.07
N ILE A 93 -4.93 -2.78 16.83
CA ILE A 93 -5.19 -4.10 16.26
C ILE A 93 -4.08 -5.06 16.71
N TRP A 94 -4.49 -6.00 17.59
CA TRP A 94 -3.63 -7.02 18.15
C TRP A 94 -4.22 -8.40 17.89
N GLY A 95 -3.81 -9.03 16.78
CA GLY A 95 -4.36 -10.31 16.33
C GLY A 95 -5.56 -10.20 15.38
N PRO A 96 -6.30 -11.30 15.17
CA PRO A 96 -7.46 -11.33 14.30
C PRO A 96 -8.61 -10.45 14.83
N ILE A 97 -9.34 -9.82 13.90
CA ILE A 97 -10.56 -9.09 14.26
C ILE A 97 -11.70 -10.08 14.48
N LEU A 98 -12.25 -10.07 15.68
CA LEU A 98 -13.40 -10.89 16.03
C LEU A 98 -14.72 -10.21 15.64
N GLY A 99 -15.80 -10.99 15.62
CA GLY A 99 -17.16 -10.45 15.40
C GLY A 99 -17.55 -10.21 13.94
N THR A 100 -16.67 -10.48 12.96
CA THR A 100 -16.97 -10.32 11.53
C THR A 100 -17.86 -11.43 10.95
N GLY A 101 -18.07 -12.52 11.68
CA GLY A 101 -18.68 -13.75 11.17
C GLY A 101 -17.72 -14.58 10.30
N ILE A 102 -16.45 -14.24 10.30
CA ILE A 102 -15.36 -14.95 9.63
C ILE A 102 -14.52 -15.61 10.73
N ARG A 103 -14.24 -16.91 10.57
CA ARG A 103 -13.34 -17.64 11.47
C ARG A 103 -11.89 -17.29 11.10
N PRO A 104 -11.11 -16.72 12.02
CA PRO A 104 -9.70 -16.39 11.77
C PRO A 104 -8.86 -17.64 11.52
N LEU A 105 -7.79 -17.51 10.75
CA LEU A 105 -6.79 -18.57 10.49
C LEU A 105 -5.36 -18.14 10.85
N GLY A 106 -5.15 -16.87 11.18
CA GLY A 106 -3.84 -16.37 11.59
C GLY A 106 -3.46 -16.82 13.00
N PRO A 107 -2.21 -16.64 13.39
CA PRO A 107 -1.75 -16.98 14.71
C PRO A 107 -2.41 -16.09 15.77
N ASP A 108 -2.68 -16.70 16.92
CA ASP A 108 -3.07 -15.95 18.09
C ASP A 108 -1.87 -15.16 18.64
N PRO A 109 -2.11 -13.99 19.23
CA PRO A 109 -1.06 -13.21 19.88
C PRO A 109 -0.36 -14.02 20.99
N PRO A 110 0.98 -13.93 21.11
CA PRO A 110 1.72 -14.68 22.12
C PRO A 110 1.54 -14.12 23.55
N VAL A 111 1.01 -12.91 23.65
CA VAL A 111 0.70 -12.22 24.91
C VAL A 111 -0.65 -11.54 24.79
N ASP A 112 -1.34 -11.37 25.89
CA ASP A 112 -2.73 -10.86 25.92
C ASP A 112 -2.84 -9.40 25.48
N HIS A 113 -1.76 -8.62 25.64
CA HIS A 113 -1.79 -7.18 25.38
C HIS A 113 -0.52 -6.73 24.65
N PRO A 114 -0.63 -5.85 23.63
CA PRO A 114 0.53 -5.41 22.84
C PRO A 114 1.60 -4.70 23.66
N ALA A 115 1.25 -4.05 24.78
CA ALA A 115 2.24 -3.43 25.68
C ALA A 115 3.27 -4.44 26.21
N ASN A 116 2.89 -5.70 26.33
CA ASN A 116 3.75 -6.78 26.86
C ASN A 116 4.66 -7.42 25.80
N ASP A 117 4.50 -7.06 24.50
CA ASP A 117 5.39 -7.50 23.44
C ASP A 117 6.53 -6.50 23.22
N ASN A 118 7.75 -7.01 23.12
CA ASN A 118 8.97 -6.23 22.85
C ASN A 118 9.29 -6.15 21.35
N TYR A 119 8.29 -6.00 20.49
CA TYR A 119 8.44 -5.98 19.03
C TYR A 119 9.10 -7.26 18.47
N THR A 120 8.83 -8.41 19.09
CA THR A 120 9.38 -9.69 18.66
C THR A 120 8.38 -10.53 17.85
N TRP A 121 7.09 -10.43 18.17
CA TRP A 121 6.08 -11.19 17.45
C TRP A 121 5.98 -10.74 15.99
N GLY A 122 6.09 -11.71 15.09
CA GLY A 122 6.04 -11.51 13.63
C GLY A 122 7.38 -11.23 12.96
N VAL A 123 8.45 -10.99 13.73
CA VAL A 123 9.79 -10.83 13.15
C VAL A 123 10.26 -12.18 12.59
N GLY A 124 10.71 -12.17 11.34
CA GLY A 124 11.09 -13.40 10.61
C GLY A 124 9.90 -14.10 9.92
N GLU A 125 8.65 -13.70 10.20
CA GLU A 125 7.46 -14.24 9.58
C GLU A 125 7.25 -13.62 8.19
N GLU A 126 6.97 -14.46 7.19
CA GLU A 126 6.58 -13.98 5.86
C GLU A 126 5.25 -13.22 5.92
N ALA A 127 5.17 -12.09 5.24
CA ALA A 127 3.93 -11.35 5.12
C ALA A 127 3.00 -12.01 4.09
N ASP A 128 1.73 -12.15 4.42
CA ASP A 128 0.70 -12.63 3.49
C ASP A 128 0.31 -11.59 2.46
N LEU A 129 0.39 -10.32 2.87
CA LEU A 129 0.15 -9.17 2.02
C LEU A 129 1.31 -8.19 2.14
N ILE A 130 1.86 -7.78 1.02
CA ILE A 130 2.76 -6.63 0.92
C ILE A 130 2.09 -5.60 0.01
N THR A 131 1.99 -4.36 0.46
CA THR A 131 1.46 -3.24 -0.34
C THR A 131 2.53 -2.17 -0.52
N PHE A 132 2.39 -1.36 -1.57
CA PHE A 132 3.25 -0.21 -1.84
C PHE A 132 2.57 1.14 -1.53
N LEU A 133 1.33 1.11 -1.07
CA LEU A 133 0.67 2.26 -0.46
C LEU A 133 0.16 1.91 0.93
N PRO A 134 -0.03 2.92 1.79
CA PRO A 134 -0.52 2.73 3.14
C PRO A 134 -1.80 1.91 3.20
N ILE A 135 -1.90 1.12 4.25
CA ILE A 135 -3.09 0.34 4.59
C ILE A 135 -3.85 1.11 5.67
N PHE A 136 -4.97 1.70 5.33
CA PHE A 136 -5.71 2.59 6.22
C PHE A 136 -7.17 2.16 6.43
N ASN A 137 -7.81 2.71 7.45
CA ASN A 137 -9.24 2.58 7.64
C ASN A 137 -9.97 3.54 6.69
N PRO A 138 -10.74 3.06 5.70
CA PRO A 138 -11.39 3.93 4.73
C PRO A 138 -12.65 4.63 5.29
N LYS A 139 -13.11 4.28 6.48
CA LYS A 139 -14.27 4.91 7.11
C LYS A 139 -13.94 6.38 7.41
N ASP A 140 -14.84 7.26 7.05
CA ASP A 140 -14.74 8.71 7.29
C ASP A 140 -13.52 9.40 6.62
N THR A 141 -12.94 8.79 5.57
CA THR A 141 -11.79 9.35 4.84
C THR A 141 -12.15 10.11 3.59
N GLU A 142 -13.43 10.11 3.18
CA GLU A 142 -13.89 10.64 1.89
C GLU A 142 -13.21 10.00 0.65
N TRP A 143 -12.52 8.87 0.82
CA TRP A 143 -12.05 8.07 -0.31
C TRP A 143 -13.25 7.53 -1.11
N THR A 144 -13.09 7.35 -2.42
CA THR A 144 -14.20 7.13 -3.38
C THR A 144 -15.04 5.87 -3.11
N PHE A 145 -14.48 4.81 -2.51
CA PHE A 145 -15.14 3.50 -2.40
C PHE A 145 -15.30 2.96 -0.97
N PRO A 146 -15.47 3.78 0.07
CA PRO A 146 -15.52 3.29 1.45
C PRO A 146 -16.75 2.42 1.72
N ASP A 147 -17.82 2.59 0.94
CA ASP A 147 -19.11 1.93 1.04
C ASP A 147 -19.27 0.71 0.11
N LYS A 148 -18.26 0.38 -0.70
CA LYS A 148 -18.31 -0.73 -1.66
C LYS A 148 -18.01 -2.06 -0.97
N ILE A 149 -18.99 -2.52 -0.17
CA ILE A 149 -18.98 -3.76 0.60
C ILE A 149 -20.31 -4.50 0.43
N TRP A 150 -20.27 -5.82 0.21
CA TRP A 150 -21.45 -6.62 -0.10
C TRP A 150 -21.53 -7.89 0.72
N ASN A 151 -22.77 -8.20 1.15
CA ASN A 151 -23.16 -9.44 1.83
C ASN A 151 -22.49 -9.70 3.18
N PHE A 152 -21.78 -8.75 3.76
CA PHE A 152 -21.27 -8.87 5.12
C PHE A 152 -22.39 -8.66 6.14
N ARG A 153 -22.36 -9.44 7.22
CA ARG A 153 -23.40 -9.45 8.26
C ARG A 153 -23.68 -8.08 8.87
N TYR A 154 -22.64 -7.27 9.04
CA TYR A 154 -22.75 -5.94 9.67
C TYR A 154 -22.75 -4.80 8.64
N GLY A 155 -22.90 -5.11 7.35
CA GLY A 155 -22.93 -4.08 6.31
C GLY A 155 -21.74 -3.11 6.44
N LEU A 156 -22.02 -1.81 6.44
CA LEU A 156 -21.02 -0.75 6.53
C LEU A 156 -20.30 -0.65 7.88
N ASP A 157 -20.81 -1.30 8.93
CA ASP A 157 -20.15 -1.36 10.23
C ASP A 157 -19.06 -2.45 10.30
N THR A 158 -18.96 -3.29 9.27
CA THR A 158 -17.89 -4.28 9.18
C THR A 158 -16.53 -3.60 9.16
N PRO A 159 -15.61 -3.91 10.09
CA PRO A 159 -14.25 -3.38 10.07
C PRO A 159 -13.58 -3.69 8.74
N ARG A 160 -12.87 -2.73 8.17
CA ARG A 160 -12.19 -2.90 6.89
C ARG A 160 -10.94 -2.03 6.77
N ARG A 161 -10.10 -2.39 5.82
CA ARG A 161 -8.89 -1.64 5.48
C ARG A 161 -8.79 -1.53 3.97
N ALA A 162 -8.16 -0.46 3.50
CA ALA A 162 -7.89 -0.22 2.09
C ALA A 162 -6.42 0.12 1.86
N ALA A 163 -5.91 -0.24 0.69
CA ALA A 163 -4.69 0.31 0.12
C ALA A 163 -5.04 0.76 -1.29
N VAL A 164 -4.81 2.04 -1.60
CA VAL A 164 -5.45 2.69 -2.77
C VAL A 164 -5.08 2.06 -4.11
N ILE A 165 -3.90 1.47 -4.24
CA ILE A 165 -3.53 0.68 -5.41
C ILE A 165 -3.59 -0.81 -5.10
N THR A 166 -3.93 -1.62 -6.10
CA THR A 166 -4.01 -3.08 -5.96
C THR A 166 -2.67 -3.77 -6.15
N MET A 167 -1.62 -3.04 -6.50
CA MET A 167 -0.28 -3.57 -6.69
C MET A 167 0.31 -4.08 -5.38
N GLY A 168 0.76 -5.34 -5.37
CA GLY A 168 1.30 -5.95 -4.16
C GLY A 168 1.64 -7.43 -4.30
N ARG A 169 2.14 -8.02 -3.21
CA ARG A 169 2.37 -9.46 -3.08
C ARG A 169 1.26 -10.08 -2.22
N TYR A 170 0.70 -11.17 -2.69
CA TYR A 170 -0.35 -11.92 -2.02
C TYR A 170 0.12 -13.35 -1.77
N SER A 171 -0.05 -13.87 -0.54
CA SER A 171 0.14 -15.30 -0.30
C SER A 171 -0.99 -16.10 -0.96
N ARG A 172 -0.68 -17.35 -1.36
CA ARG A 172 -1.69 -18.28 -1.86
C ARG A 172 -2.83 -18.45 -0.86
N ARG A 173 -2.51 -18.63 0.43
CA ARG A 173 -3.55 -18.81 1.46
C ARG A 173 -4.50 -17.61 1.56
N LEU A 174 -3.99 -16.38 1.41
CA LEU A 174 -4.84 -15.19 1.39
C LEU A 174 -5.77 -15.18 0.16
N LEU A 175 -5.24 -15.52 -1.01
CA LEU A 175 -6.04 -15.60 -2.24
C LEU A 175 -7.10 -16.72 -2.16
N ASP A 176 -6.77 -17.88 -1.59
CA ASP A 176 -7.70 -18.98 -1.37
C ASP A 176 -8.85 -18.59 -0.43
N LEU A 177 -8.55 -17.86 0.65
CA LEU A 177 -9.54 -17.35 1.59
C LEU A 177 -10.50 -16.36 0.93
N ILE A 178 -9.97 -15.42 0.16
CA ILE A 178 -10.76 -14.45 -0.61
C ILE A 178 -11.66 -15.20 -1.59
N HIS A 179 -11.08 -16.10 -2.39
CA HIS A 179 -11.80 -16.86 -3.39
C HIS A 179 -12.93 -17.71 -2.78
N HIS A 180 -12.62 -18.47 -1.73
CA HIS A 180 -13.61 -19.28 -1.05
C HIS A 180 -14.80 -18.46 -0.53
N ALA A 181 -14.53 -17.34 0.12
CA ALA A 181 -15.57 -16.50 0.68
C ALA A 181 -16.43 -15.82 -0.41
N GLN A 182 -15.80 -15.38 -1.49
CA GLN A 182 -16.50 -14.80 -2.63
C GLN A 182 -17.36 -15.85 -3.33
N ALA A 183 -16.81 -17.04 -3.59
CA ALA A 183 -17.50 -18.11 -4.32
C ALA A 183 -18.64 -18.75 -3.52
N THR A 184 -18.47 -18.97 -2.20
CA THR A 184 -19.44 -19.68 -1.37
C THR A 184 -20.46 -18.79 -0.67
N ARG A 185 -20.08 -17.56 -0.32
CA ARG A 185 -20.90 -16.64 0.47
C ARG A 185 -21.23 -15.34 -0.26
N GLY A 186 -20.64 -15.10 -1.43
CA GLY A 186 -20.80 -13.86 -2.18
C GLY A 186 -20.29 -12.60 -1.44
N LEU A 187 -19.37 -12.76 -0.48
CA LEU A 187 -18.80 -11.65 0.25
C LEU A 187 -17.88 -10.83 -0.69
N GLY A 188 -18.13 -9.56 -0.81
CA GLY A 188 -17.39 -8.70 -1.74
C GLY A 188 -16.96 -7.39 -1.11
N LEU A 189 -15.82 -6.89 -1.57
CA LEU A 189 -15.25 -5.59 -1.23
C LEU A 189 -14.70 -4.98 -2.52
N ALA A 190 -14.59 -3.64 -2.59
CA ALA A 190 -13.82 -3.01 -3.66
C ALA A 190 -12.39 -3.56 -3.70
N SER A 191 -11.78 -3.52 -4.87
CA SER A 191 -10.46 -4.12 -5.11
C SER A 191 -9.43 -3.70 -4.09
N GLU A 192 -9.34 -2.41 -3.81
CA GLU A 192 -8.38 -1.81 -2.89
C GLU A 192 -8.62 -2.22 -1.42
N MET A 193 -9.84 -2.59 -1.08
CA MET A 193 -10.18 -3.11 0.25
C MET A 193 -10.00 -4.62 0.37
N THR A 194 -10.00 -5.35 -0.73
CA THR A 194 -10.06 -6.83 -0.70
C THR A 194 -8.86 -7.41 0.05
N GLY A 195 -7.64 -7.24 -0.44
CA GLY A 195 -6.45 -7.80 0.20
C GLY A 195 -6.28 -7.39 1.67
N PRO A 196 -6.27 -6.08 1.96
CA PRO A 196 -6.09 -5.59 3.32
C PRO A 196 -7.16 -6.05 4.31
N SER A 197 -8.44 -6.03 3.92
CA SER A 197 -9.51 -6.42 4.83
C SER A 197 -9.52 -7.92 5.10
N TRP A 198 -9.24 -8.75 4.10
CA TRP A 198 -9.15 -10.19 4.31
C TRP A 198 -7.94 -10.57 5.18
N ALA A 199 -6.81 -9.89 5.02
CA ALA A 199 -5.67 -10.04 5.93
C ALA A 199 -6.05 -9.66 7.37
N LEU A 200 -6.79 -8.55 7.55
CA LEU A 200 -7.30 -8.11 8.84
C LEU A 200 -8.21 -9.15 9.52
N TYR A 201 -9.20 -9.67 8.79
CA TYR A 201 -10.17 -10.64 9.33
C TYR A 201 -9.53 -11.93 9.81
N HIS A 202 -8.51 -12.38 9.12
CA HIS A 202 -7.81 -13.62 9.42
C HIS A 202 -6.59 -13.45 10.32
N GLY A 203 -6.25 -12.22 10.73
CA GLY A 203 -5.04 -11.96 11.52
C GLY A 203 -3.75 -12.30 10.76
N LEU A 204 -3.78 -12.21 9.43
CA LEU A 204 -2.61 -12.44 8.59
C LEU A 204 -1.67 -11.23 8.61
N LYS A 205 -0.39 -11.47 8.43
CA LYS A 205 0.60 -10.40 8.41
C LYS A 205 0.49 -9.59 7.10
N ALA A 206 0.08 -8.32 7.21
CA ALA A 206 0.03 -7.37 6.11
C ALA A 206 1.01 -6.24 6.37
N VAL A 207 1.82 -5.87 5.38
CA VAL A 207 2.86 -4.86 5.51
C VAL A 207 2.82 -3.88 4.36
N HIS A 208 2.71 -2.60 4.69
CA HIS A 208 3.03 -1.52 3.78
C HIS A 208 4.54 -1.33 3.75
N VAL A 209 5.13 -1.43 2.57
CA VAL A 209 6.56 -1.20 2.37
C VAL A 209 6.78 0.24 1.91
N PRO A 210 7.42 1.09 2.74
CA PRO A 210 7.71 2.45 2.34
C PRO A 210 8.68 2.47 1.17
N HIS A 211 8.43 3.36 0.23
CA HIS A 211 9.29 3.62 -0.90
C HIS A 211 9.24 5.11 -1.26
N PRO A 212 10.24 5.66 -1.96
CA PRO A 212 10.20 7.01 -2.44
C PRO A 212 9.01 7.25 -3.38
N ILE A 213 8.33 8.37 -3.18
CA ILE A 213 7.21 8.80 -4.01
C ILE A 213 7.68 10.03 -4.79
N TYR A 214 7.39 10.03 -6.07
CA TYR A 214 7.63 11.18 -6.90
C TYR A 214 6.53 12.23 -6.69
N ALA A 215 6.95 13.47 -6.47
CA ALA A 215 6.08 14.64 -6.52
C ALA A 215 6.66 15.62 -7.55
N ASP A 216 5.82 16.26 -8.35
CA ASP A 216 6.28 17.14 -9.43
C ASP A 216 6.52 18.58 -8.97
N GLY A 217 6.41 18.88 -7.69
CA GLY A 217 6.68 20.16 -7.06
C GLY A 217 7.85 20.10 -6.06
N GLN A 218 8.24 21.28 -5.58
CA GLN A 218 9.20 21.41 -4.50
C GLN A 218 8.46 21.49 -3.17
N TRP A 219 8.47 20.39 -2.42
CA TRP A 219 7.81 20.26 -1.14
C TRP A 219 8.84 20.02 -0.04
N THR A 220 8.68 20.72 1.07
CA THR A 220 9.47 20.39 2.24
C THR A 220 9.03 19.05 2.83
N PRO A 221 9.93 18.32 3.51
CA PRO A 221 9.55 17.07 4.16
C PRO A 221 8.38 17.20 5.14
N GLY A 222 8.31 18.32 5.86
CA GLY A 222 7.21 18.60 6.80
C GLY A 222 5.87 18.82 6.09
N GLU A 223 5.87 19.50 4.95
CA GLU A 223 4.66 19.66 4.12
C GLU A 223 4.18 18.32 3.58
N LEU A 224 5.09 17.51 3.03
CA LEU A 224 4.75 16.17 2.55
C LEU A 224 4.17 15.30 3.68
N ALA A 225 4.81 15.27 4.86
CA ALA A 225 4.30 14.54 6.00
C ALA A 225 2.89 14.99 6.39
N ARG A 226 2.63 16.31 6.42
CA ARG A 226 1.30 16.85 6.74
C ARG A 226 0.25 16.50 5.70
N ILE A 227 0.60 16.52 4.42
CA ILE A 227 -0.33 16.23 3.31
C ILE A 227 -0.63 14.73 3.23
N TYR A 228 0.39 13.90 3.37
CA TYR A 228 0.26 12.45 3.28
C TYR A 228 -0.28 11.81 4.57
N ASN A 229 -0.16 12.48 5.71
CA ASN A 229 -0.60 11.98 7.01
C ASN A 229 -1.53 12.98 7.73
N PRO A 230 -2.68 13.38 7.15
CA PRO A 230 -3.48 14.49 7.69
C PRO A 230 -4.36 14.12 8.90
N GLY A 231 -4.42 12.86 9.29
CA GLY A 231 -5.33 12.37 10.31
C GLY A 231 -4.65 11.93 11.60
N SER A 232 -5.42 11.29 12.46
CA SER A 232 -4.94 10.71 13.72
C SER A 232 -4.21 9.37 13.49
N PRO A 233 -3.39 8.92 14.45
CA PRO A 233 -2.74 7.62 14.39
C PRO A 233 -3.72 6.48 14.09
N GLY A 234 -3.33 5.56 13.19
CA GLY A 234 -4.17 4.43 12.77
C GLY A 234 -5.30 4.77 11.78
N ASN A 235 -5.62 6.04 11.59
CA ASN A 235 -6.63 6.52 10.63
C ASN A 235 -6.23 7.89 10.06
N ILE A 236 -5.05 7.97 9.51
CA ILE A 236 -4.41 9.22 9.15
C ILE A 236 -4.84 9.84 7.83
N ASN A 237 -5.62 9.14 7.03
CA ASN A 237 -5.92 9.52 5.66
C ASN A 237 -7.29 10.20 5.50
N GLY A 238 -7.82 10.75 6.58
CA GLY A 238 -9.14 11.40 6.58
C GLY A 238 -9.09 12.90 6.34
N GLY A 239 -10.27 13.43 5.99
CA GLY A 239 -10.52 14.85 5.88
C GLY A 239 -10.34 15.44 4.47
N PRO A 240 -10.77 16.70 4.29
CA PRO A 240 -10.85 17.35 2.98
C PRO A 240 -9.47 17.58 2.32
N ASP A 241 -8.42 17.74 3.11
CA ASP A 241 -7.05 17.95 2.62
C ASP A 241 -6.29 16.64 2.36
N SER A 242 -6.93 15.50 2.59
CA SER A 242 -6.28 14.21 2.35
C SER A 242 -6.05 13.99 0.85
N ILE A 243 -4.85 13.55 0.49
CA ILE A 243 -4.55 13.09 -0.87
C ILE A 243 -5.38 11.86 -1.29
N TRP A 244 -6.00 11.19 -0.32
CA TRP A 244 -6.85 10.02 -0.55
C TRP A 244 -8.27 10.39 -0.96
N LYS A 245 -8.64 11.66 -0.78
CA LYS A 245 -9.89 12.18 -1.30
C LYS A 245 -9.80 12.38 -2.81
N TRP A 246 -10.89 12.06 -3.53
CA TRP A 246 -10.92 12.22 -4.98
C TRP A 246 -10.65 13.65 -5.45
N ASP A 247 -11.26 14.63 -4.80
CA ASP A 247 -11.17 16.06 -5.14
C ASP A 247 -10.22 16.83 -4.19
N HIS A 248 -9.10 16.23 -3.79
CA HIS A 248 -8.11 16.90 -2.96
C HIS A 248 -7.51 18.13 -3.66
N LEU A 249 -6.99 19.07 -2.86
CA LEU A 249 -6.46 20.36 -3.35
C LEU A 249 -4.96 20.30 -3.75
N HIS A 250 -4.37 19.11 -3.88
CA HIS A 250 -2.93 18.91 -4.09
C HIS A 250 -2.60 18.49 -5.52
N ASP A 251 -3.08 19.24 -6.52
CA ASP A 251 -2.91 18.94 -7.95
C ASP A 251 -1.45 18.81 -8.40
N HIS A 252 -0.52 19.44 -7.67
CA HIS A 252 0.92 19.37 -7.95
C HIS A 252 1.57 18.06 -7.51
N ILE A 253 0.92 17.29 -6.63
CA ILE A 253 1.41 16.02 -6.14
C ILE A 253 0.68 14.89 -6.86
N MET A 254 -0.64 15.00 -6.87
CA MET A 254 -1.54 14.01 -7.46
C MET A 254 -2.77 14.74 -8.00
N TYR A 255 -3.31 14.28 -9.10
CA TYR A 255 -4.48 14.86 -9.70
C TYR A 255 -5.70 13.96 -9.54
N ARG A 256 -6.74 14.44 -8.87
CA ARG A 256 -8.09 13.87 -8.70
C ARG A 256 -8.19 12.41 -8.25
N LEU A 257 -7.21 11.58 -8.47
CA LEU A 257 -7.15 10.24 -7.91
C LEU A 257 -5.88 10.11 -7.09
N SER A 258 -6.05 9.46 -5.98
CA SER A 258 -4.92 9.03 -5.18
C SER A 258 -3.88 8.38 -6.07
N TYR A 259 -2.68 8.92 -6.09
CA TYR A 259 -1.53 8.34 -6.77
C TYR A 259 -1.59 8.40 -8.31
N MET A 260 -2.25 9.39 -8.88
CA MET A 260 -2.28 9.60 -10.32
C MET A 260 -1.65 10.95 -10.70
N PHE A 261 -0.67 10.93 -11.61
CA PHE A 261 -0.09 12.11 -12.21
C PHE A 261 -0.74 12.40 -13.55
N THR A 262 -1.22 13.61 -13.76
CA THR A 262 -1.74 14.07 -15.05
C THR A 262 -0.72 14.83 -15.87
N THR A 263 0.44 15.12 -15.30
CA THR A 263 1.54 15.76 -15.99
C THR A 263 2.41 14.73 -16.71
N HIS A 264 3.09 15.16 -17.78
CA HIS A 264 4.04 14.30 -18.47
C HIS A 264 5.37 14.10 -17.72
N THR A 265 5.55 14.77 -16.59
CA THR A 265 6.85 14.85 -15.90
C THR A 265 7.34 13.48 -15.41
N ALA A 266 6.45 12.68 -14.83
CA ALA A 266 6.81 11.34 -14.34
C ALA A 266 7.16 10.39 -15.49
N GLU A 267 6.41 10.42 -16.60
CA GLU A 267 6.71 9.63 -17.80
C GLU A 267 8.01 10.10 -18.47
N ASP A 268 8.26 11.40 -18.54
CA ASP A 268 9.52 11.96 -19.06
C ASP A 268 10.72 11.53 -18.21
N LEU A 269 10.55 11.48 -16.88
CA LEU A 269 11.59 10.98 -15.98
C LEU A 269 11.91 9.52 -16.29
N PHE A 270 10.89 8.68 -16.39
CA PHE A 270 11.06 7.27 -16.71
C PHE A 270 11.69 7.05 -18.09
N ARG A 271 11.23 7.77 -19.10
CA ARG A 271 11.81 7.68 -20.46
C ARG A 271 13.27 8.15 -20.50
N ARG A 272 13.60 9.21 -19.77
CA ARG A 272 15.01 9.65 -19.63
C ARG A 272 15.86 8.61 -18.93
N TRP A 273 15.32 7.94 -17.94
CA TRP A 273 15.99 6.83 -17.29
C TRP A 273 16.26 5.66 -18.26
N LEU A 274 15.32 5.38 -19.17
CA LEU A 274 15.50 4.40 -20.23
C LEU A 274 16.46 4.83 -21.36
N GLY A 275 17.04 6.04 -21.29
CA GLY A 275 17.96 6.56 -22.30
C GLY A 275 17.28 7.36 -23.41
N TYR A 276 16.01 7.70 -23.30
CA TYR A 276 15.33 8.57 -24.24
C TYR A 276 15.51 10.05 -23.84
N ARG A 277 15.40 10.94 -24.82
CA ARG A 277 15.19 12.38 -24.59
C ARG A 277 13.79 12.76 -25.06
N THR A 278 13.19 13.70 -24.34
CA THR A 278 11.91 14.31 -24.77
C THR A 278 12.22 15.54 -25.60
N VAL A 279 11.64 15.62 -26.76
CA VAL A 279 11.72 16.78 -27.65
C VAL A 279 10.31 17.20 -28.07
N GLU A 280 10.10 18.47 -28.31
CA GLU A 280 8.89 18.96 -28.95
C GLU A 280 9.09 18.92 -30.47
N ASN A 281 8.14 18.34 -31.19
CA ASN A 281 8.12 18.40 -32.64
C ASN A 281 7.56 19.75 -33.14
N GLU A 282 7.64 20.00 -34.44
CA GLU A 282 7.17 21.24 -35.07
C GLU A 282 5.68 21.55 -34.81
N GLY A 283 4.89 20.57 -34.39
CA GLY A 283 3.48 20.74 -33.98
C GLY A 283 3.29 20.96 -32.48
N GLY A 284 4.34 21.20 -31.70
CA GLY A 284 4.29 21.38 -30.25
C GLY A 284 3.99 20.09 -29.47
N LYS A 285 4.00 18.93 -30.14
CA LYS A 285 3.74 17.64 -29.51
C LYS A 285 5.03 17.07 -28.94
N ARG A 286 5.00 16.70 -27.66
CA ARG A 286 6.13 16.03 -27.00
C ARG A 286 6.30 14.61 -27.53
N VAL A 287 7.49 14.28 -27.97
CA VAL A 287 7.87 12.95 -28.46
C VAL A 287 9.16 12.50 -27.78
N SER A 288 9.26 11.21 -27.52
CA SER A 288 10.49 10.62 -26.98
C SER A 288 11.32 10.04 -28.12
N VAL A 289 12.58 10.41 -28.18
CA VAL A 289 13.54 9.89 -29.15
C VAL A 289 14.70 9.22 -28.43
N PRO A 290 15.30 8.15 -28.98
CA PRO A 290 16.51 7.57 -28.41
C PRO A 290 17.60 8.64 -28.29
N ARG A 291 18.39 8.59 -27.25
CA ARG A 291 19.64 9.37 -27.19
C ARG A 291 20.61 8.70 -28.15
N ASP A 292 21.19 9.48 -29.05
CA ASP A 292 22.37 9.01 -29.75
C ASP A 292 23.40 8.63 -28.69
N LEU A 293 23.80 7.36 -28.70
CA LEU A 293 24.71 6.78 -27.72
C LEU A 293 26.10 7.40 -27.86
N HIS A 294 26.29 8.59 -27.33
CA HIS A 294 27.60 9.00 -26.87
C HIS A 294 27.78 8.48 -25.43
N PRO A 295 28.87 7.78 -25.14
CA PRO A 295 29.07 7.15 -23.82
C PRO A 295 29.43 8.22 -22.79
N LEU A 296 28.45 8.93 -22.27
CA LEU A 296 28.53 9.62 -21.01
C LEU A 296 27.71 8.81 -20.01
N LEU A 297 28.41 7.90 -19.36
CA LEU A 297 28.06 7.39 -18.06
C LEU A 297 27.94 8.60 -17.10
N ILE A 298 26.79 9.20 -17.08
CA ILE A 298 26.41 10.07 -15.95
C ILE A 298 25.81 9.10 -14.92
N PRO A 299 26.45 8.90 -13.78
CA PRO A 299 25.85 8.17 -12.70
C PRO A 299 24.74 9.03 -12.12
N PHE A 300 23.54 8.98 -12.68
CA PHE A 300 22.36 9.46 -11.99
C PHE A 300 22.01 8.45 -10.91
N SER A 301 22.73 8.57 -9.77
CA SER A 301 22.28 8.07 -8.47
C SER A 301 21.15 8.96 -8.00
N PHE A 302 20.00 8.91 -8.66
CA PHE A 302 18.78 9.47 -8.11
C PHE A 302 17.88 8.33 -7.65
N PHE A 303 17.84 8.19 -6.32
CA PHE A 303 16.78 7.62 -5.52
C PHE A 303 16.44 6.14 -5.70
N LEU A 304 17.24 5.32 -5.07
CA LEU A 304 16.77 4.22 -4.24
C LEU A 304 17.88 3.88 -3.23
N SER A 305 18.22 4.84 -2.39
CA SER A 305 18.89 4.53 -1.14
C SER A 305 17.82 4.32 -0.07
N LEU A 306 17.20 3.15 -0.10
CA LEU A 306 16.71 2.57 1.13
C LEU A 306 17.97 2.18 1.92
N ARG A 307 18.57 3.12 2.64
CA ARG A 307 19.39 2.80 3.78
C ARG A 307 18.42 2.50 4.91
N PHE A 308 18.22 1.23 5.15
CA PHE A 308 17.72 0.71 6.41
C PHE A 308 18.79 0.81 7.46
#